data_ea134fa139336d51ff2d10447c4382f9
#
_entry.id   ea134fa139336d51ff2d10447c4382f9
#
_cell.length_a   1.000
_cell.length_b   1.000
_cell.length_c   1.000
_cell.angle_alpha   90.00
_cell.angle_beta   90.00
_cell.angle_gamma   90.00
#
_symmetry.space_group_name_H-M   'P 1'
#
loop_
_entity.id
_entity.type
_entity.pdbx_description
1 polymer ?
#
loop_
_entity_poly.entity_id
_entity_poly.type
_entity_poly.pdbx_seq_one_letter_code
_entity_poly.pdbx_strand_id
1 'polypeptide(L)'
;NELKITGRAKDTIVLLGGENIEPQGIEAAMGASQYIETSVLVGQDKKYLAALIVPVKDAVLAYANENGILNESYEALLESPEIINLIREEIDTRISKANDFRVCERVFKFTLLPESFTVGRELSGKQELMRHKIVELYKEEVDSLFV
;
A
#
# COMPACT_ATOMS: atom_id res chain seq x y z
N ASN A 1 1.31 26.69 -13.12
CA ASN A 1 1.18 26.42 -12.57
C ASN A 1 1.26 26.23 -12.20
N GLU A 2 1.34 26.30 -12.34
CA GLU A 2 1.17 26.07 -11.83
C GLU A 2 1.22 25.51 -11.32
N LEU A 3 1.22 25.68 -11.57
CA LEU A 3 1.06 25.03 -11.00
C LEU A 3 1.04 24.35 -10.85
N LYS A 4 1.35 24.35 -11.17
CA LYS A 4 1.10 23.57 -11.08
C LYS A 4 0.94 22.71 -10.40
N ILE A 5 1.04 23.12 -10.25
CA ILE A 5 0.92 22.39 -9.27
C ILE A 5 -0.02 21.42 -9.15
N THR A 6 0.10 20.78 -8.85
CA THR A 6 -0.71 19.67 -8.81
C THR A 6 -1.37 19.56 -7.47
N GLY A 7 -2.54 18.97 -7.33
CA GLY A 7 -3.22 18.79 -6.07
C GLY A 7 -2.55 17.81 -5.12
N ARG A 8 -1.37 17.34 -5.44
CA ARG A 8 -0.69 16.29 -4.67
C ARG A 8 -0.23 16.73 -3.28
N ALA A 9 -0.02 18.03 -3.10
CA ALA A 9 0.34 18.55 -1.78
C ALA A 9 -0.73 18.22 -0.72
N LYS A 10 -1.97 17.98 -1.15
CA LYS A 10 -3.06 17.63 -0.22
C LYS A 10 -2.90 16.24 0.38
N ASP A 11 -2.07 15.40 -0.24
CA ASP A 11 -1.90 14.02 0.21
C ASP A 11 -0.79 13.86 1.22
N THR A 12 -0.06 14.94 1.53
CA THR A 12 1.00 14.87 2.53
C THR A 12 0.46 14.27 3.82
N ILE A 13 1.13 13.26 4.33
CA ILE A 13 0.77 12.61 5.59
C ILE A 13 1.66 13.20 6.67
N VAL A 14 1.07 13.68 7.76
CA VAL A 14 1.82 14.19 8.90
C VAL A 14 1.69 13.18 10.02
N LEU A 15 2.81 12.56 10.40
CA LEU A 15 2.82 11.60 11.49
C LEU A 15 2.69 12.29 12.84
N LEU A 16 2.36 11.53 13.86
CA LEU A 16 2.17 12.06 15.20
C LEU A 16 3.39 12.82 15.70
N GLY A 17 4.59 12.42 15.30
CA GLY A 17 5.84 13.10 15.67
C GLY A 17 6.14 14.35 14.86
N GLY A 18 5.28 14.72 13.92
CA GLY A 18 5.45 15.91 13.10
C GLY A 18 6.17 15.71 11.78
N GLU A 19 6.60 14.50 11.48
CA GLU A 19 7.28 14.22 10.21
C GLU A 19 6.28 14.34 9.06
N ASN A 20 6.71 15.05 8.00
CA ASN A 20 5.92 15.18 6.77
C ASN A 20 6.30 14.07 5.81
N ILE A 21 5.33 13.29 5.38
CA ILE A 21 5.54 12.17 4.49
C ILE A 21 4.84 12.42 3.17
N GLU A 22 5.60 12.33 2.08
CA GLU A 22 5.03 12.44 0.74
C GLU A 22 4.75 11.03 0.23
N PRO A 23 3.47 10.61 0.17
CA PRO A 23 3.15 9.21 -0.10
C PRO A 23 3.44 8.76 -1.52
N GLN A 24 3.43 9.66 -2.49
CA GLN A 24 3.56 9.29 -3.89
C GLN A 24 4.86 8.53 -4.19
N GLY A 25 5.98 9.02 -3.65
CA GLY A 25 7.28 8.37 -3.86
C GLY A 25 7.34 6.98 -3.25
N ILE A 26 6.76 6.83 -2.07
CA ILE A 26 6.73 5.55 -1.37
C ILE A 26 5.81 4.57 -2.10
N GLU A 27 4.63 5.05 -2.52
CA GLU A 27 3.69 4.22 -3.27
C GLU A 27 4.26 3.80 -4.62
N ALA A 28 4.98 4.69 -5.30
CA ALA A 28 5.62 4.36 -6.56
C ALA A 28 6.70 3.29 -6.37
N ALA A 29 7.48 3.39 -5.30
CA ALA A 29 8.51 2.39 -5.01
C ALA A 29 7.89 1.02 -4.74
N MET A 30 6.80 0.97 -3.97
CA MET A 30 6.09 -0.28 -3.73
C MET A 30 5.49 -0.85 -5.01
N GLY A 31 4.90 0.01 -5.84
CA GLY A 31 4.26 -0.39 -7.09
C GLY A 31 5.24 -0.88 -8.15
N ALA A 32 6.54 -0.69 -7.95
CA ALA A 32 7.56 -1.24 -8.85
C ALA A 32 7.73 -2.76 -8.67
N SER A 33 7.16 -3.33 -7.61
CA SER A 33 7.20 -4.77 -7.37
C SER A 33 6.28 -5.50 -8.34
N GLN A 34 6.74 -6.65 -8.85
CA GLN A 34 5.92 -7.48 -9.73
C GLN A 34 4.71 -8.08 -9.00
N TYR A 35 4.69 -8.04 -7.67
CA TYR A 35 3.63 -8.62 -6.86
C TYR A 35 2.63 -7.57 -6.33
N ILE A 36 2.92 -6.30 -6.52
CA ILE A 36 2.07 -5.23 -6.00
C ILE A 36 1.47 -4.43 -7.16
N GLU A 37 0.15 -4.51 -7.30
CA GLU A 37 -0.56 -3.77 -8.34
C GLU A 37 -0.75 -2.31 -7.93
N THR A 38 -1.25 -2.10 -6.72
CA THR A 38 -1.57 -0.77 -6.20
C THR A 38 -1.29 -0.76 -4.70
N SER A 39 -0.81 0.36 -4.21
CA SER A 39 -0.62 0.55 -2.78
C SER A 39 -1.15 1.91 -2.37
N VAL A 40 -1.71 1.99 -1.16
CA VAL A 40 -2.19 3.24 -0.58
C VAL A 40 -1.55 3.39 0.79
N LEU A 41 -0.74 4.42 0.94
CA LEU A 41 -0.08 4.70 2.21
C LEU A 41 -1.05 5.43 3.13
N VAL A 42 -1.10 5.03 4.39
CA VAL A 42 -1.93 5.66 5.41
C VAL A 42 -1.11 5.88 6.66
N GLY A 43 -1.50 6.84 7.51
CA GLY A 43 -0.75 7.12 8.73
C GLY A 43 -0.96 8.52 9.28
N GLN A 44 -1.92 9.27 8.74
CA GLN A 44 -2.18 10.62 9.23
C GLN A 44 -2.44 10.60 10.74
N ASP A 45 -1.65 11.38 11.49
CA ASP A 45 -1.74 11.51 12.95
C ASP A 45 -1.43 10.21 13.70
N LYS A 46 -0.75 9.26 13.04
CA LYS A 46 -0.38 7.99 13.65
C LYS A 46 1.12 7.95 13.91
N LYS A 47 1.56 7.00 14.72
CA LYS A 47 2.97 6.88 15.10
C LYS A 47 3.85 6.33 13.98
N TYR A 48 3.26 5.65 13.01
CA TYR A 48 3.99 5.00 11.93
C TYR A 48 3.11 4.93 10.69
N LEU A 49 3.73 4.57 9.56
CA LEU A 49 3.01 4.39 8.30
C LEU A 49 2.54 2.94 8.15
N ALA A 50 1.40 2.79 7.51
CA ALA A 50 0.89 1.50 7.12
C ALA A 50 0.38 1.60 5.68
N ALA A 51 0.00 0.50 5.08
CA ALA A 51 -0.44 0.49 3.69
C ALA A 51 -1.57 -0.49 3.45
N LEU A 52 -2.44 -0.12 2.51
CA LEU A 52 -3.39 -1.03 1.89
C LEU A 52 -2.75 -1.47 0.58
N ILE A 53 -2.65 -2.77 0.36
CA ILE A 53 -1.94 -3.32 -0.80
C ILE A 53 -2.91 -4.16 -1.63
N VAL A 54 -3.00 -3.85 -2.93
CA VAL A 54 -3.70 -4.71 -3.89
C VAL A 54 -2.62 -5.48 -4.62
N PRO A 55 -2.50 -6.80 -4.37
CA PRO A 55 -1.46 -7.58 -5.05
C PRO A 55 -1.83 -7.87 -6.50
N VAL A 56 -0.82 -8.19 -7.30
CA VAL A 56 -1.04 -8.67 -8.67
C VAL A 56 -1.48 -10.12 -8.56
N LYS A 57 -2.75 -10.37 -8.76
CA LYS A 57 -3.37 -11.69 -8.53
C LYS A 57 -2.66 -12.80 -9.26
N ASP A 58 -2.39 -12.62 -10.56
CA ASP A 58 -1.74 -13.66 -11.36
C ASP A 58 -0.33 -13.98 -10.84
N ALA A 59 0.41 -12.96 -10.43
CA ALA A 59 1.77 -13.17 -9.90
C ALA A 59 1.73 -13.90 -8.57
N VAL A 60 0.79 -13.55 -7.70
CA VAL A 60 0.64 -14.23 -6.40
C VAL A 60 0.22 -15.68 -6.60
N LEU A 61 -0.72 -15.93 -7.51
CA LEU A 61 -1.16 -17.30 -7.80
C LEU A 61 -0.02 -18.14 -8.37
N ALA A 62 0.80 -17.57 -9.26
CA ALA A 62 1.95 -18.26 -9.81
C ALA A 62 2.97 -18.59 -8.73
N TYR A 63 3.25 -17.64 -7.85
CA TYR A 63 4.16 -17.85 -6.72
C TYR A 63 3.68 -18.98 -5.81
N ALA A 64 2.38 -18.97 -5.49
CA ALA A 64 1.80 -20.00 -4.64
C ALA A 64 1.91 -21.37 -5.29
N ASN A 65 1.63 -21.45 -6.59
CA ASN A 65 1.71 -22.70 -7.32
C ASN A 65 3.15 -23.25 -7.34
N GLU A 66 4.13 -22.39 -7.60
CA GLU A 66 5.53 -22.76 -7.64
C GLU A 66 6.07 -23.25 -6.30
N ASN A 67 5.51 -22.74 -5.20
CA ASN A 67 5.97 -23.04 -3.84
C ASN A 67 5.05 -24.01 -3.10
N GLY A 68 4.09 -24.59 -3.79
CA GLY A 68 3.20 -25.60 -3.20
C GLY A 68 2.28 -25.05 -2.11
N ILE A 69 1.95 -23.78 -2.17
CA ILE A 69 1.06 -23.14 -1.20
C ILE A 69 -0.38 -23.36 -1.67
N LEU A 70 -1.16 -24.08 -0.87
CA LEU A 70 -2.55 -24.42 -1.23
C LEU A 70 -3.50 -23.69 -0.30
N ASN A 71 -4.53 -23.11 -0.90
CA ASN A 71 -5.60 -22.45 -0.15
C ASN A 71 -6.91 -22.60 -0.90
N GLU A 72 -8.01 -22.53 -0.16
CA GLU A 72 -9.35 -22.74 -0.72
C GLU A 72 -9.79 -21.62 -1.65
N SER A 73 -9.30 -20.41 -1.41
CA SER A 73 -9.68 -19.24 -2.19
C SER A 73 -8.52 -18.26 -2.26
N TYR A 74 -8.62 -17.28 -3.16
CA TYR A 74 -7.64 -16.23 -3.25
C TYR A 74 -7.60 -15.42 -1.96
N GLU A 75 -8.74 -15.12 -1.38
CA GLU A 75 -8.82 -14.38 -0.11
C GLU A 75 -8.09 -15.13 1.01
N ALA A 76 -8.27 -16.44 1.10
CA ALA A 76 -7.57 -17.25 2.08
C ALA A 76 -6.06 -17.27 1.79
N LEU A 77 -5.68 -17.31 0.51
CA LEU A 77 -4.28 -17.26 0.11
C LEU A 77 -3.61 -15.99 0.59
N LEU A 78 -4.30 -14.85 0.51
CA LEU A 78 -3.75 -13.56 0.95
C LEU A 78 -3.56 -13.50 2.47
N GLU A 79 -4.18 -14.38 3.22
CA GLU A 79 -3.99 -14.45 4.66
C GLU A 79 -2.89 -15.42 5.07
N SER A 80 -2.34 -16.16 4.11
CA SER A 80 -1.28 -17.14 4.44
C SER A 80 0.01 -16.43 4.81
N PRO A 81 0.75 -16.95 5.81
CA PRO A 81 2.01 -16.34 6.22
C PRO A 81 3.03 -16.25 5.08
N GLU A 82 3.04 -17.21 4.17
CA GLU A 82 3.98 -17.24 3.06
C GLU A 82 3.77 -16.05 2.13
N ILE A 83 2.52 -15.74 1.81
CA ILE A 83 2.21 -14.62 0.93
C ILE A 83 2.44 -13.29 1.66
N ILE A 84 2.05 -13.21 2.93
CA ILE A 84 2.29 -12.02 3.73
C ILE A 84 3.79 -11.73 3.80
N ASN A 85 4.61 -12.76 4.04
CA ASN A 85 6.07 -12.59 4.08
C ASN A 85 6.65 -12.17 2.74
N LEU A 86 6.11 -12.70 1.64
CA LEU A 86 6.55 -12.30 0.30
C LEU A 86 6.34 -10.80 0.11
N ILE A 87 5.15 -10.30 0.41
CA ILE A 87 4.84 -8.88 0.27
C ILE A 87 5.67 -8.05 1.24
N ARG A 88 5.87 -8.54 2.48
CA ARG A 88 6.70 -7.86 3.46
C ARG A 88 8.12 -7.65 2.95
N GLU A 89 8.71 -8.68 2.37
CA GLU A 89 10.06 -8.59 1.81
C GLU A 89 10.12 -7.62 0.64
N GLU A 90 9.09 -7.64 -0.22
CA GLU A 90 9.03 -6.71 -1.35
C GLU A 90 8.99 -5.26 -0.87
N ILE A 91 8.16 -4.97 0.12
CA ILE A 91 8.05 -3.63 0.66
C ILE A 91 9.37 -3.21 1.32
N ASP A 92 9.91 -4.06 2.19
CA ASP A 92 11.13 -3.73 2.94
C ASP A 92 12.34 -3.52 2.04
N THR A 93 12.43 -4.29 0.96
CA THR A 93 13.52 -4.15 0.00
C THR A 93 13.43 -2.82 -0.75
N ARG A 94 12.22 -2.42 -1.11
CA ARG A 94 12.02 -1.21 -1.91
C ARG A 94 12.00 0.05 -1.07
N ILE A 95 11.48 -0.02 0.15
CA ILE A 95 11.45 1.12 1.06
C ILE A 95 12.54 0.92 2.09
N SER A 96 13.76 1.27 1.72
CA SER A 96 14.91 1.04 2.58
C SER A 96 15.85 2.24 2.53
N LYS A 97 16.74 2.30 3.50
CA LYS A 97 17.75 3.34 3.54
C LYS A 97 18.65 3.30 2.31
N ALA A 98 18.89 2.10 1.78
CA ALA A 98 19.69 1.93 0.56
C ALA A 98 19.05 2.60 -0.65
N ASN A 99 17.73 2.79 -0.63
CA ASN A 99 16.98 3.46 -1.69
C ASN A 99 16.59 4.89 -1.31
N ASP A 100 17.33 5.49 -0.37
CA ASP A 100 17.18 6.89 0.04
C ASP A 100 15.87 7.19 0.80
N PHE A 101 15.28 6.19 1.43
CA PHE A 101 14.11 6.42 2.27
C PHE A 101 14.51 6.62 3.72
N ARG A 102 13.83 7.55 4.40
CA ARG A 102 14.06 7.81 5.82
C ARG A 102 13.40 6.71 6.67
N VAL A 103 13.85 6.59 7.92
CA VAL A 103 13.27 5.61 8.86
C VAL A 103 11.77 5.85 9.02
N CYS A 104 11.33 7.11 9.10
CA CYS A 104 9.91 7.44 9.28
C CYS A 104 9.07 7.12 8.04
N GLU A 105 9.70 6.89 6.89
CA GLU A 105 9.01 6.51 5.66
C GLU A 105 8.79 5.01 5.54
N ARG A 106 9.25 4.24 6.49
CA ARG A 106 9.10 2.80 6.50
C ARG A 106 7.66 2.39 6.74
N VAL A 107 7.20 1.40 5.98
CA VAL A 107 5.84 0.86 6.14
C VAL A 107 5.90 -0.25 7.19
N PHE A 108 5.31 -0.02 8.37
CA PHE A 108 5.37 -0.96 9.48
C PHE A 108 4.36 -2.09 9.37
N LYS A 109 3.17 -1.77 8.90
CA LYS A 109 2.09 -2.76 8.76
C LYS A 109 1.40 -2.58 7.43
N PHE A 110 0.76 -3.63 6.96
CA PHE A 110 -0.01 -3.57 5.71
C PHE A 110 -1.11 -4.61 5.76
N THR A 111 -2.11 -4.43 4.90
CA THR A 111 -3.15 -5.43 4.69
C THR A 111 -3.30 -5.64 3.19
N LEU A 112 -3.63 -6.87 2.80
CA LEU A 112 -3.79 -7.23 1.40
C LEU A 112 -5.28 -7.20 1.05
N LEU A 113 -5.60 -6.54 -0.06
CA LEU A 113 -6.98 -6.42 -0.55
C LEU A 113 -7.14 -7.30 -1.78
N PRO A 114 -8.19 -8.13 -1.84
CA PRO A 114 -8.32 -9.09 -2.94
C PRO A 114 -8.83 -8.50 -4.25
N GLU A 115 -9.39 -7.30 -4.22
CA GLU A 115 -9.99 -6.69 -5.41
C GLU A 115 -9.25 -5.44 -5.83
N SER A 116 -9.09 -5.28 -7.14
CA SER A 116 -8.48 -4.09 -7.71
C SER A 116 -9.38 -2.86 -7.51
N PHE A 117 -8.76 -1.70 -7.47
CA PHE A 117 -9.50 -0.45 -7.34
C PHE A 117 -10.23 -0.11 -8.65
N THR A 118 -11.33 0.62 -8.50
CA THR A 118 -12.23 0.94 -9.62
C THR A 118 -12.35 2.45 -9.77
N VAL A 119 -12.36 2.92 -11.00
CA VAL A 119 -12.63 4.33 -11.31
C VAL A 119 -14.04 4.68 -10.81
N GLY A 120 -14.16 5.80 -10.11
CA GLY A 120 -15.42 6.24 -9.53
C GLY A 120 -15.65 5.76 -8.11
N ARG A 121 -14.81 4.86 -7.61
CA ARG A 121 -14.88 4.37 -6.24
C ARG A 121 -13.61 4.73 -5.48
N GLU A 122 -12.50 4.07 -5.77
CA GLU A 122 -11.21 4.38 -5.14
C GLU A 122 -10.36 5.31 -6.00
N LEU A 123 -10.60 5.29 -7.31
CA LEU A 123 -9.85 6.09 -8.27
C LEU A 123 -10.72 7.19 -8.86
N SER A 124 -10.09 8.33 -9.13
CA SER A 124 -10.75 9.42 -9.83
C SER A 124 -10.93 9.08 -11.32
N GLY A 125 -11.65 9.93 -12.05
CA GLY A 125 -11.80 9.78 -13.49
C GLY A 125 -10.48 9.77 -14.24
N LYS A 126 -9.40 10.27 -13.62
CA LYS A 126 -8.04 10.24 -14.18
C LYS A 126 -7.23 9.06 -13.65
N GLN A 127 -7.88 8.14 -12.99
CA GLN A 127 -7.28 6.95 -12.40
C GLN A 127 -6.25 7.25 -11.30
N GLU A 128 -6.43 8.37 -10.62
CA GLU A 128 -5.60 8.73 -9.47
C GLU A 128 -6.26 8.30 -8.18
N LEU A 129 -5.44 7.94 -7.19
CA LEU A 129 -5.95 7.51 -5.87
C LEU A 129 -6.71 8.65 -5.19
N MET A 130 -7.90 8.36 -4.74
CA MET A 130 -8.68 9.28 -3.91
C MET A 130 -8.50 8.86 -2.47
N ARG A 131 -7.37 9.24 -1.88
CA ARG A 131 -6.91 8.72 -0.58
C ARG A 131 -7.95 8.83 0.52
N HIS A 132 -8.53 9.99 0.68
CA HIS A 132 -9.47 10.17 1.77
C HIS A 132 -10.75 9.34 1.59
N LYS A 133 -11.15 9.14 0.35
CA LYS A 133 -12.29 8.27 0.04
C LYS A 133 -11.94 6.81 0.29
N ILE A 134 -10.72 6.42 -0.05
CA ILE A 134 -10.22 5.07 0.20
C ILE A 134 -10.19 4.78 1.69
N VAL A 135 -9.71 5.71 2.49
CA VAL A 135 -9.68 5.57 3.95
C VAL A 135 -11.09 5.36 4.51
N GLU A 136 -12.09 6.05 3.97
CA GLU A 136 -13.47 5.86 4.38
C GLU A 136 -14.02 4.50 3.96
N LEU A 137 -13.75 4.09 2.72
CA LEU A 137 -14.25 2.80 2.20
C LEU A 137 -13.66 1.60 2.93
N TYR A 138 -12.40 1.71 3.34
CA TYR A 138 -11.67 0.63 4.00
C TYR A 138 -11.38 0.96 5.46
N LYS A 139 -12.28 1.68 6.10
CA LYS A 139 -12.07 2.16 7.47
C LYS A 139 -11.69 1.04 8.44
N GLU A 140 -12.37 -0.09 8.37
CA GLU A 140 -12.09 -1.21 9.27
C GLU A 140 -10.66 -1.73 9.07
N GLU A 141 -10.26 -1.88 7.83
CA GLU A 141 -8.92 -2.34 7.50
C GLU A 141 -7.87 -1.34 7.95
N VAL A 142 -8.11 -0.06 7.69
CA VAL A 142 -7.18 1.00 8.11
C VAL A 142 -7.05 1.04 9.62
N ASP A 143 -8.18 1.01 10.33
CA ASP A 143 -8.15 1.06 11.80
C ASP A 143 -7.39 -0.13 12.40
N SER A 144 -7.53 -1.30 11.80
CA SER A 144 -6.85 -2.50 12.30
C SER A 144 -5.32 -2.40 12.17
N LEU A 145 -4.83 -1.59 11.24
CA LEU A 145 -3.39 -1.42 11.04
C LEU A 145 -2.73 -0.62 12.15
N PHE A 146 -3.50 0.11 12.94
CA PHE A 146 -2.97 0.99 13.97
C PHE A 146 -3.37 0.56 15.40
N VAL A 147 -3.74 -0.68 15.56
CA VAL A 147 -4.10 -1.24 16.86
C VAL A 147 -2.88 -1.74 17.61
#